data_1d7a3b42b73bc073f160a5b55b579756
#
_entry.id   1d7a3b42b73bc073f160a5b55b579756
#
_cell.length_a   1.000
_cell.length_b   1.000
_cell.length_c   1.000
_cell.angle_alpha   90.00
_cell.angle_beta   90.00
_cell.angle_gamma   90.00
#
_symmetry.space_group_name_H-M   'P 1'
#
loop_
_entity.id
_entity.type
_entity.pdbx_description
1 polymer ?
#
loop_
_entity_poly.entity_id
_entity_poly.type
_entity_poly.pdbx_seq_one_letter_code
_entity_poly.pdbx_strand_id
1 'polypeptide(L)'
;MASILKLSKSVAKLSKNGPIIQTAKTLRNASTAAEQKQVVLNVPPTNVTTLNSGIRVATEDWGSHTATVGIWIDAGSRYENSKNNGVAHFMEHMAFKGTGKRSQTQLEVEIEDMGAHLNAYTSREQTVYYSKCLAKDVPKAIEILGDIVQNAKLGEAEIERERGVILREMQEIESNLQEVVFDHLHAIAYQGTPLANTILGPTANIRAINANDLRCYLDNHYKASRIVVAGAGGVNHDELVKLCEQHLTKLNNNYPDEIPILSPCRFTGSEIRVRDDSLPLAHIAIAVEGTGWTDPDTLTLMVASTLLGAWDRSQASAKQNATTLARASGEGELCHSYQSFNTCYKDTGLWGIYFVSDPLKIEDMVFNIQQEFMRLATSVTEGEVERAKALLTANTLLQLDTSTAVCEDIGRQLLCYGRRLPPHELTHRINSITAQNVRDVCYKYLYDRCPAIAAVGPVEQLPDYNRIRSSMYWLRV
;
A
#
# COMPACT_ATOMS: atom_id res chain seq x y z
N MET A 1 48.51 36.94 -9.09
CA MET A 1 47.30 37.35 -9.83
C MET A 1 47.41 37.22 -11.35
N ALA A 2 48.55 37.34 -11.96
CA ALA A 2 48.69 37.21 -13.42
C ALA A 2 48.55 35.78 -13.99
N SER A 3 48.82 34.74 -13.18
CA SER A 3 48.68 33.33 -13.59
C SER A 3 47.22 32.85 -13.65
N ILE A 4 46.36 33.34 -12.76
CA ILE A 4 44.95 32.93 -12.69
C ILE A 4 44.14 33.53 -13.85
N LEU A 5 44.51 34.75 -14.29
CA LEU A 5 43.85 35.41 -15.43
C LEU A 5 44.21 34.76 -16.78
N LYS A 6 45.37 34.09 -16.90
CA LYS A 6 45.72 33.34 -18.12
C LYS A 6 44.95 31.99 -18.22
N LEU A 7 44.69 31.34 -17.10
CA LEU A 7 43.86 30.12 -17.09
C LEU A 7 42.39 30.41 -17.44
N SER A 8 41.83 31.53 -16.93
CA SER A 8 40.43 31.89 -17.22
C SER A 8 40.21 32.26 -18.71
N LYS A 9 41.19 32.84 -19.36
CA LYS A 9 41.12 33.15 -20.81
C LYS A 9 41.29 31.91 -21.68
N SER A 10 42.03 30.89 -21.22
CA SER A 10 42.17 29.61 -21.93
C SER A 10 40.87 28.79 -21.85
N VAL A 11 40.18 28.73 -20.68
CA VAL A 11 38.92 28.05 -20.50
C VAL A 11 37.80 28.73 -21.29
N ALA A 12 37.80 30.07 -21.37
CA ALA A 12 36.80 30.81 -22.16
C ALA A 12 36.94 30.60 -23.68
N LYS A 13 38.14 30.26 -24.17
CA LYS A 13 38.36 29.93 -25.59
C LYS A 13 37.97 28.51 -25.97
N LEU A 14 37.98 27.57 -25.00
CA LEU A 14 37.55 26.19 -25.19
C LEU A 14 36.00 26.02 -25.16
N SER A 15 35.29 26.98 -24.59
CA SER A 15 33.82 26.95 -24.53
C SER A 15 33.10 27.29 -25.84
N LYS A 16 33.81 27.69 -26.89
CA LYS A 16 33.23 28.02 -28.20
C LYS A 16 33.19 26.86 -29.21
N ASN A 17 33.76 25.70 -28.88
CA ASN A 17 33.70 24.50 -29.72
C ASN A 17 32.76 23.46 -29.10
N GLY A 18 31.56 23.37 -29.63
CA GLY A 18 30.42 22.60 -29.13
C GLY A 18 30.59 21.10 -28.79
N PRO A 19 31.61 20.33 -29.20
CA PRO A 19 31.73 18.93 -28.86
C PRO A 19 32.21 18.67 -27.42
N ILE A 20 32.93 19.60 -26.77
CA ILE A 20 33.49 19.37 -25.43
C ILE A 20 32.44 19.50 -24.32
N ILE A 21 31.42 20.34 -24.50
CA ILE A 21 30.33 20.49 -23.53
C ILE A 21 29.38 19.29 -23.60
N GLN A 22 29.17 18.71 -24.78
CA GLN A 22 28.41 17.48 -24.95
C GLN A 22 29.12 16.29 -24.33
N THR A 23 30.44 16.14 -24.49
CA THR A 23 31.22 15.05 -23.89
C THR A 23 31.26 15.14 -22.37
N ALA A 24 31.36 16.34 -21.79
CA ALA A 24 31.34 16.54 -20.34
C ALA A 24 29.93 16.25 -19.73
N LYS A 25 28.87 16.64 -20.43
CA LYS A 25 27.50 16.26 -20.04
C LYS A 25 27.23 14.76 -20.15
N THR A 26 27.72 14.13 -21.23
CA THR A 26 27.58 12.68 -21.45
C THR A 26 28.40 11.88 -20.45
N LEU A 27 29.60 12.34 -20.10
CA LEU A 27 30.45 11.73 -19.08
C LEU A 27 29.86 11.90 -17.65
N ARG A 28 29.27 13.05 -17.33
CA ARG A 28 28.59 13.27 -16.06
C ARG A 28 27.35 12.38 -15.92
N ASN A 29 26.54 12.25 -16.97
CA ASN A 29 25.37 11.39 -16.98
C ASN A 29 25.76 9.91 -16.98
N ALA A 30 26.87 9.52 -17.61
CA ALA A 30 27.39 8.15 -17.57
C ALA A 30 27.97 7.80 -16.19
N SER A 31 28.65 8.75 -15.53
CA SER A 31 29.16 8.55 -14.16
C SER A 31 28.02 8.41 -13.15
N THR A 32 27.01 9.27 -13.19
CA THR A 32 25.85 9.16 -12.29
C THR A 32 25.02 7.91 -12.55
N ALA A 33 24.85 7.48 -13.79
CA ALA A 33 24.17 6.24 -14.12
C ALA A 33 24.99 4.99 -13.71
N ALA A 34 26.31 5.04 -13.80
CA ALA A 34 27.19 3.97 -13.35
C ALA A 34 27.27 3.89 -11.82
N GLU A 35 27.29 5.03 -11.13
CA GLU A 35 27.23 5.09 -9.65
C GLU A 35 25.89 4.63 -9.12
N GLN A 36 24.78 5.04 -9.71
CA GLN A 36 23.46 4.52 -9.34
C GLN A 36 23.35 3.02 -9.59
N LYS A 37 23.87 2.51 -10.70
CA LYS A 37 23.88 1.08 -11.02
C LYS A 37 24.72 0.29 -10.01
N GLN A 38 25.80 0.85 -9.50
CA GLN A 38 26.68 0.19 -8.53
C GLN A 38 26.06 0.12 -7.14
N VAL A 39 25.36 1.16 -6.69
CA VAL A 39 24.62 1.18 -5.41
C VAL A 39 23.45 0.17 -5.41
N VAL A 40 22.78 0.02 -6.54
CA VAL A 40 21.62 -0.87 -6.68
C VAL A 40 22.03 -2.33 -6.92
N LEU A 41 23.22 -2.59 -7.44
CA LEU A 41 23.77 -3.95 -7.64
C LEU A 41 24.23 -4.63 -6.33
N ASN A 42 24.33 -3.87 -5.22
CA ASN A 42 24.67 -4.43 -3.90
C ASN A 42 23.46 -5.04 -3.16
N VAL A 43 22.26 -4.98 -3.74
CA VAL A 43 21.08 -5.66 -3.19
C VAL A 43 21.16 -7.15 -3.56
N PRO A 44 21.10 -8.09 -2.59
CA PRO A 44 21.09 -9.50 -2.88
C PRO A 44 19.94 -9.89 -3.82
N PRO A 45 20.13 -10.89 -4.67
CA PRO A 45 19.05 -11.38 -5.52
C PRO A 45 17.94 -12.00 -4.68
N THR A 46 16.70 -11.77 -5.04
CA THR A 46 15.57 -12.50 -4.46
C THR A 46 15.50 -13.89 -5.07
N ASN A 47 15.74 -14.92 -4.28
CA ASN A 47 15.60 -16.32 -4.68
C ASN A 47 14.15 -16.75 -4.50
N VAL A 48 13.57 -17.44 -5.48
CA VAL A 48 12.19 -17.91 -5.45
C VAL A 48 12.11 -19.37 -5.85
N THR A 49 11.51 -20.19 -4.99
CA THR A 49 11.25 -21.61 -5.23
C THR A 49 9.77 -21.93 -5.04
N THR A 50 9.19 -22.69 -5.94
CA THR A 50 7.81 -23.20 -5.78
C THR A 50 7.87 -24.63 -5.31
N LEU A 51 7.27 -24.94 -4.16
CA LEU A 51 7.20 -26.29 -3.61
C LEU A 51 6.23 -27.16 -4.41
N ASN A 52 6.33 -28.47 -4.26
CA ASN A 52 5.41 -29.44 -4.89
C ASN A 52 3.94 -29.22 -4.47
N SER A 53 3.71 -28.65 -3.29
CA SER A 53 2.37 -28.28 -2.81
C SER A 53 1.79 -27.07 -3.57
N GLY A 54 2.61 -26.26 -4.23
CA GLY A 54 2.23 -25.01 -4.87
C GLY A 54 2.55 -23.75 -4.03
N ILE A 55 3.05 -23.91 -2.80
CA ILE A 55 3.52 -22.78 -1.98
C ILE A 55 4.76 -22.18 -2.64
N ARG A 56 4.81 -20.85 -2.73
CA ARG A 56 6.00 -20.12 -3.21
C ARG A 56 6.83 -19.68 -2.01
N VAL A 57 8.10 -19.97 -2.01
CA VAL A 57 9.07 -19.55 -0.98
C VAL A 57 10.04 -18.55 -1.61
N ALA A 58 10.20 -17.39 -1.01
CA ALA A 58 11.09 -16.36 -1.50
C ALA A 58 11.97 -15.79 -0.40
N THR A 59 13.23 -15.53 -0.70
CA THR A 59 14.19 -14.98 0.27
C THR A 59 15.10 -13.94 -0.34
N GLU A 60 15.51 -13.00 0.51
CA GLU A 60 16.56 -12.04 0.25
C GLU A 60 17.53 -12.07 1.45
N ASP A 61 18.69 -12.71 1.28
CA ASP A 61 19.67 -12.91 2.35
C ASP A 61 20.77 -11.85 2.32
N TRP A 62 20.90 -11.11 3.40
CA TRP A 62 21.94 -10.07 3.59
C TRP A 62 23.03 -10.53 4.57
N GLY A 63 22.98 -11.76 5.09
CA GLY A 63 23.85 -12.22 6.15
C GLY A 63 23.69 -11.47 7.48
N SER A 64 22.50 -10.90 7.72
CA SER A 64 22.20 -10.15 8.96
C SER A 64 22.03 -11.09 10.15
N HIS A 65 22.29 -10.58 11.37
CA HIS A 65 21.99 -11.31 12.60
C HIS A 65 20.49 -11.38 12.93
N THR A 66 19.68 -10.55 12.30
CA THR A 66 18.23 -10.53 12.44
C THR A 66 17.56 -10.95 11.15
N ALA A 67 16.39 -11.56 11.27
CA ALA A 67 15.59 -12.02 10.16
C ALA A 67 14.11 -11.68 10.38
N THR A 68 13.40 -11.49 9.31
CA THR A 68 11.93 -11.47 9.30
C THR A 68 11.47 -12.56 8.35
N VAL A 69 10.58 -13.41 8.85
CA VAL A 69 9.94 -14.46 8.06
C VAL A 69 8.44 -14.39 8.23
N GLY A 70 7.68 -14.67 7.18
CA GLY A 70 6.23 -14.60 7.26
C GLY A 70 5.51 -15.36 6.16
N ILE A 71 4.21 -15.47 6.32
CA ILE A 71 3.28 -16.17 5.44
C ILE A 71 2.26 -15.15 4.94
N TRP A 72 2.26 -14.90 3.64
CA TRP A 72 1.32 -14.04 2.93
C TRP A 72 0.27 -14.90 2.26
N ILE A 73 -0.97 -14.65 2.56
CA ILE A 73 -2.12 -15.42 2.09
C ILE A 73 -3.00 -14.51 1.24
N ASP A 74 -3.32 -14.95 0.04
CA ASP A 74 -4.26 -14.29 -0.85
C ASP A 74 -5.69 -14.54 -0.38
N ALA A 75 -6.04 -13.98 0.77
CA ALA A 75 -7.33 -14.07 1.43
C ALA A 75 -7.54 -12.81 2.29
N GLY A 76 -8.73 -12.24 2.26
CA GLY A 76 -9.08 -11.04 2.99
C GLY A 76 -10.59 -10.79 2.92
N SER A 77 -11.05 -9.61 3.34
CA SER A 77 -12.49 -9.31 3.39
C SER A 77 -13.16 -9.30 2.00
N ARG A 78 -12.40 -9.12 0.91
CA ARG A 78 -12.92 -9.21 -0.45
C ARG A 78 -13.44 -10.61 -0.82
N TYR A 79 -13.01 -11.66 -0.14
CA TYR A 79 -13.46 -13.03 -0.35
C TYR A 79 -14.65 -13.42 0.52
N GLU A 80 -15.15 -12.48 1.30
CA GLU A 80 -16.33 -12.64 2.15
C GLU A 80 -17.61 -12.22 1.44
N ASN A 81 -18.73 -12.64 1.99
CA ASN A 81 -20.06 -12.25 1.56
C ASN A 81 -20.79 -11.49 2.67
N SER A 82 -21.99 -11.01 2.40
CA SER A 82 -22.77 -10.23 3.37
C SER A 82 -23.09 -10.97 4.68
N LYS A 83 -23.07 -12.31 4.70
CA LYS A 83 -23.39 -13.11 5.89
C LYS A 83 -22.19 -13.40 6.77
N ASN A 84 -20.99 -13.46 6.17
CA ASN A 84 -19.75 -13.80 6.88
C ASN A 84 -18.71 -12.67 6.88
N ASN A 85 -19.07 -11.47 6.44
CA ASN A 85 -18.15 -10.32 6.46
C ASN A 85 -17.66 -10.05 7.88
N GLY A 86 -16.35 -9.94 8.04
CA GLY A 86 -15.61 -9.85 9.29
C GLY A 86 -14.93 -11.17 9.71
N VAL A 87 -15.16 -12.29 9.00
CA VAL A 87 -14.59 -13.59 9.36
C VAL A 87 -13.05 -13.61 9.16
N ALA A 88 -12.51 -12.93 8.17
CA ALA A 88 -11.06 -12.85 7.92
C ALA A 88 -10.33 -12.17 9.07
N HIS A 89 -10.84 -11.04 9.54
CA HIS A 89 -10.30 -10.31 10.68
C HIS A 89 -10.47 -11.10 11.98
N PHE A 90 -11.64 -11.71 12.18
CA PHE A 90 -11.86 -12.60 13.33
C PHE A 90 -10.86 -13.76 13.34
N MET A 91 -10.54 -14.32 12.17
CA MET A 91 -9.54 -15.38 12.04
C MET A 91 -8.13 -14.93 12.42
N GLU A 92 -7.76 -13.69 12.11
CA GLU A 92 -6.50 -13.08 12.55
C GLU A 92 -6.39 -13.08 14.08
N HIS A 93 -7.42 -12.62 14.79
CA HIS A 93 -7.47 -12.64 16.26
C HIS A 93 -7.37 -14.07 16.81
N MET A 94 -8.04 -15.02 16.20
CA MET A 94 -8.05 -16.41 16.65
C MET A 94 -6.73 -17.15 16.40
N ALA A 95 -5.91 -16.71 15.46
CA ALA A 95 -4.65 -17.34 15.11
C ALA A 95 -3.68 -17.48 16.31
N PHE A 96 -3.71 -16.50 17.22
CA PHE A 96 -2.81 -16.45 18.38
C PHE A 96 -3.45 -17.02 19.67
N LYS A 97 -4.65 -17.53 19.63
CA LYS A 97 -5.39 -18.04 20.81
C LYS A 97 -5.19 -19.53 21.09
N GLY A 98 -4.13 -20.09 20.51
CA GLY A 98 -3.69 -21.46 20.71
C GLY A 98 -3.95 -22.35 19.50
N THR A 99 -3.15 -23.39 19.45
CA THR A 99 -3.13 -24.41 18.39
C THR A 99 -3.39 -25.79 18.97
N GLY A 100 -3.40 -26.80 18.12
CA GLY A 100 -3.45 -28.19 18.58
C GLY A 100 -2.25 -28.62 19.42
N LYS A 101 -1.10 -27.94 19.28
CA LYS A 101 0.16 -28.25 19.99
C LYS A 101 0.40 -27.35 21.20
N ARG A 102 -0.08 -26.09 21.17
CA ARG A 102 0.25 -25.03 22.12
C ARG A 102 -0.99 -24.33 22.62
N SER A 103 -1.04 -24.05 23.93
CA SER A 103 -1.98 -23.07 24.47
C SER A 103 -1.53 -21.65 24.09
N GLN A 104 -2.42 -20.66 24.24
CA GLN A 104 -2.07 -19.25 24.05
C GLN A 104 -0.85 -18.85 24.88
N THR A 105 -0.85 -19.13 26.19
CA THR A 105 0.26 -18.77 27.08
C THR A 105 1.58 -19.47 26.70
N GLN A 106 1.52 -20.72 26.24
CA GLN A 106 2.73 -21.42 25.75
C GLN A 106 3.27 -20.76 24.50
N LEU A 107 2.41 -20.35 23.59
CA LEU A 107 2.80 -19.63 22.37
C LEU A 107 3.49 -18.30 22.72
N GLU A 108 2.90 -17.52 23.61
CA GLU A 108 3.44 -16.23 24.06
C GLU A 108 4.82 -16.42 24.72
N VAL A 109 4.95 -17.38 25.65
CA VAL A 109 6.23 -17.69 26.31
C VAL A 109 7.30 -18.13 25.30
N GLU A 110 6.97 -19.02 24.35
CA GLU A 110 7.93 -19.46 23.32
C GLU A 110 8.45 -18.29 22.46
N ILE A 111 7.58 -17.31 22.15
CA ILE A 111 7.95 -16.11 21.38
C ILE A 111 8.82 -15.17 22.24
N GLU A 112 8.44 -14.96 23.52
CA GLU A 112 9.19 -14.11 24.44
C GLU A 112 10.58 -14.69 24.73
N ASP A 113 10.69 -15.98 24.92
CA ASP A 113 11.97 -16.69 25.15
C ASP A 113 12.94 -16.55 23.97
N MET A 114 12.42 -16.46 22.74
CA MET A 114 13.23 -16.16 21.55
C MET A 114 13.58 -14.67 21.40
N GLY A 115 12.96 -13.78 22.18
CA GLY A 115 13.02 -12.34 21.96
C GLY A 115 12.45 -11.92 20.59
N ALA A 116 11.52 -12.71 20.08
CA ALA A 116 10.89 -12.48 18.78
C ALA A 116 9.64 -11.63 18.88
N HIS A 117 9.25 -11.00 17.78
CA HIS A 117 7.99 -10.30 17.64
C HIS A 117 7.12 -11.02 16.61
N LEU A 118 6.00 -11.55 17.05
CA LEU A 118 4.98 -12.16 16.22
C LEU A 118 3.87 -11.15 15.99
N ASN A 119 3.47 -10.97 14.72
CA ASN A 119 2.42 -10.03 14.36
C ASN A 119 1.60 -10.54 13.17
N ALA A 120 0.43 -9.98 12.96
CA ALA A 120 -0.44 -10.25 11.83
C ALA A 120 -1.19 -8.99 11.42
N TYR A 121 -1.71 -9.01 10.20
CA TYR A 121 -2.71 -8.05 9.75
C TYR A 121 -3.59 -8.64 8.66
N THR A 122 -4.80 -8.15 8.58
CA THR A 122 -5.75 -8.47 7.52
C THR A 122 -6.09 -7.23 6.72
N SER A 123 -5.99 -7.34 5.41
CA SER A 123 -6.44 -6.32 4.47
C SER A 123 -7.67 -6.80 3.70
N ARG A 124 -8.12 -5.99 2.73
CA ARG A 124 -9.23 -6.43 1.86
C ARG A 124 -8.86 -7.63 0.98
N GLU A 125 -7.61 -7.80 0.57
CA GLU A 125 -7.19 -8.90 -0.32
C GLU A 125 -6.19 -9.88 0.29
N GLN A 126 -5.53 -9.54 1.38
CA GLN A 126 -4.42 -10.32 1.95
C GLN A 126 -4.54 -10.44 3.46
N THR A 127 -4.15 -11.60 3.98
CA THR A 127 -3.91 -11.84 5.40
C THR A 127 -2.46 -12.28 5.56
N VAL A 128 -1.77 -11.69 6.52
CA VAL A 128 -0.33 -11.89 6.71
C VAL A 128 -0.04 -12.23 8.16
N TYR A 129 0.79 -13.24 8.35
CA TYR A 129 1.38 -13.62 9.64
C TYR A 129 2.88 -13.58 9.52
N TYR A 130 3.58 -12.83 10.36
CA TYR A 130 5.03 -12.74 10.28
C TYR A 130 5.68 -12.66 11.65
N SER A 131 6.93 -13.10 11.70
CA SER A 131 7.76 -13.03 12.90
C SER A 131 9.09 -12.35 12.58
N LYS A 132 9.47 -11.40 13.42
CA LYS A 132 10.80 -10.80 13.45
C LYS A 132 11.60 -11.45 14.57
N CYS A 133 12.72 -12.07 14.24
CA CYS A 133 13.52 -12.84 15.19
C CYS A 133 15.03 -12.74 14.90
N LEU A 134 15.86 -13.38 15.71
CA LEU A 134 17.25 -13.60 15.37
C LEU A 134 17.38 -14.66 14.27
N ALA A 135 18.40 -14.55 13.42
CA ALA A 135 18.61 -15.49 12.30
C ALA A 135 18.69 -16.96 12.76
N LYS A 136 19.26 -17.24 13.93
CA LYS A 136 19.33 -18.58 14.52
C LYS A 136 17.97 -19.19 14.90
N ASP A 137 16.96 -18.34 15.13
CA ASP A 137 15.63 -18.74 15.60
C ASP A 137 14.59 -18.85 14.44
N VAL A 138 15.02 -18.60 13.19
CA VAL A 138 14.17 -18.76 11.98
C VAL A 138 13.51 -20.12 11.91
N PRO A 139 14.18 -21.26 12.18
CA PRO A 139 13.53 -22.57 12.14
C PRO A 139 12.35 -22.68 13.10
N LYS A 140 12.49 -22.13 14.29
CA LYS A 140 11.43 -22.12 15.31
C LYS A 140 10.29 -21.18 14.94
N ALA A 141 10.61 -20.01 14.37
CA ALA A 141 9.62 -19.05 13.91
C ALA A 141 8.74 -19.65 12.79
N ILE A 142 9.32 -20.36 11.83
CA ILE A 142 8.57 -21.05 10.75
C ILE A 142 7.72 -22.20 11.31
N GLU A 143 8.23 -22.96 12.27
CA GLU A 143 7.42 -24.00 12.95
C GLU A 143 6.17 -23.39 13.61
N ILE A 144 6.33 -22.28 14.32
CA ILE A 144 5.22 -21.57 15.00
C ILE A 144 4.24 -21.00 13.98
N LEU A 145 4.72 -20.29 12.95
CA LEU A 145 3.86 -19.74 11.90
C LEU A 145 3.08 -20.84 11.16
N GLY A 146 3.74 -21.96 10.85
CA GLY A 146 3.10 -23.10 10.23
C GLY A 146 2.03 -23.75 11.12
N ASP A 147 2.26 -23.80 12.43
CA ASP A 147 1.30 -24.32 13.39
C ASP A 147 0.08 -23.41 13.54
N ILE A 148 0.30 -22.09 13.61
CA ILE A 148 -0.78 -21.09 13.68
C ILE A 148 -1.70 -21.17 12.45
N VAL A 149 -1.14 -21.20 11.25
CA VAL A 149 -1.90 -21.17 10.01
C VAL A 149 -2.66 -22.46 9.75
N GLN A 150 -2.16 -23.62 10.20
CA GLN A 150 -2.72 -24.92 9.88
C GLN A 150 -3.51 -25.58 11.02
N ASN A 151 -3.26 -25.20 12.27
CA ASN A 151 -3.74 -25.94 13.44
C ASN A 151 -4.41 -25.04 14.49
N ALA A 152 -4.90 -23.86 14.12
CA ALA A 152 -5.65 -23.00 15.03
C ALA A 152 -6.81 -23.77 15.69
N LYS A 153 -6.91 -23.70 17.01
CA LYS A 153 -7.84 -24.52 17.79
C LYS A 153 -9.31 -24.08 17.65
N LEU A 154 -9.54 -22.78 17.47
CA LEU A 154 -10.87 -22.17 17.31
C LEU A 154 -11.85 -22.59 18.42
N GLY A 155 -11.43 -22.48 19.68
CA GLY A 155 -12.25 -22.85 20.83
C GLY A 155 -13.38 -21.86 21.07
N GLU A 156 -14.55 -22.34 21.47
CA GLU A 156 -15.75 -21.50 21.68
C GLU A 156 -15.54 -20.43 22.76
N ALA A 157 -14.82 -20.76 23.84
CA ALA A 157 -14.52 -19.81 24.91
C ALA A 157 -13.58 -18.69 24.47
N GLU A 158 -12.61 -19.01 23.61
CA GLU A 158 -11.70 -18.05 22.98
C GLU A 158 -12.46 -17.16 22.00
N ILE A 159 -13.32 -17.73 21.17
CA ILE A 159 -14.17 -16.96 20.23
C ILE A 159 -15.04 -15.95 20.98
N GLU A 160 -15.68 -16.34 22.08
CA GLU A 160 -16.50 -15.42 22.86
C GLU A 160 -15.68 -14.28 23.50
N ARG A 161 -14.47 -14.56 23.96
CA ARG A 161 -13.58 -13.51 24.49
C ARG A 161 -13.15 -12.53 23.41
N GLU A 162 -12.72 -13.06 22.26
CA GLU A 162 -12.23 -12.22 21.15
C GLU A 162 -13.36 -11.43 20.50
N ARG A 163 -14.58 -11.95 20.46
CA ARG A 163 -15.77 -11.19 20.04
C ARG A 163 -15.90 -9.88 20.80
N GLY A 164 -15.70 -9.90 22.12
CA GLY A 164 -15.70 -8.71 22.95
C GLY A 164 -14.54 -7.77 22.70
N VAL A 165 -13.37 -8.28 22.28
CA VAL A 165 -12.21 -7.47 21.88
C VAL A 165 -12.48 -6.78 20.55
N ILE A 166 -12.92 -7.51 19.53
CA ILE A 166 -13.23 -6.98 18.20
C ILE A 166 -14.32 -5.90 18.27
N LEU A 167 -15.37 -6.11 19.06
CA LEU A 167 -16.43 -5.09 19.23
C LEU A 167 -15.90 -3.80 19.87
N ARG A 168 -14.89 -3.86 20.75
CA ARG A 168 -14.24 -2.66 21.31
C ARG A 168 -13.34 -2.00 20.27
N GLU A 169 -12.59 -2.78 19.51
CA GLU A 169 -11.77 -2.27 18.41
C GLU A 169 -12.61 -1.52 17.38
N MET A 170 -13.78 -2.05 17.03
CA MET A 170 -14.73 -1.34 16.17
C MET A 170 -15.11 0.05 16.73
N GLN A 171 -15.35 0.16 18.04
CA GLN A 171 -15.64 1.44 18.69
C GLN A 171 -14.43 2.39 18.70
N GLU A 172 -13.22 1.86 18.82
CA GLU A 172 -11.98 2.65 18.74
C GLU A 172 -11.78 3.20 17.33
N ILE A 173 -12.03 2.39 16.29
CA ILE A 173 -11.93 2.82 14.89
C ILE A 173 -12.95 3.90 14.55
N GLU A 174 -14.17 3.88 15.13
CA GLU A 174 -15.15 4.93 14.95
C GLU A 174 -14.63 6.32 15.41
N SER A 175 -13.65 6.37 16.29
CA SER A 175 -12.97 7.60 16.69
C SER A 175 -11.86 8.06 15.72
N ASN A 176 -11.36 7.18 14.85
CA ASN A 176 -10.39 7.50 13.82
C ASN A 176 -11.09 7.93 12.53
N LEU A 177 -11.38 9.21 12.43
CA LEU A 177 -12.15 9.77 11.31
C LEU A 177 -11.52 9.52 9.94
N GLN A 178 -10.20 9.36 9.86
CA GLN A 178 -9.54 8.99 8.60
C GLN A 178 -9.95 7.59 8.15
N GLU A 179 -9.90 6.60 9.02
CA GLU A 179 -10.32 5.22 8.70
C GLU A 179 -11.82 5.16 8.35
N VAL A 180 -12.66 5.85 9.11
CA VAL A 180 -14.09 5.97 8.84
C VAL A 180 -14.36 6.54 7.45
N VAL A 181 -13.66 7.62 7.06
CA VAL A 181 -13.79 8.22 5.72
C VAL A 181 -13.34 7.25 4.63
N PHE A 182 -12.24 6.52 4.83
CA PHE A 182 -11.78 5.52 3.85
C PHE A 182 -12.72 4.33 3.74
N ASP A 183 -13.34 3.87 4.82
CA ASP A 183 -14.36 2.82 4.76
C ASP A 183 -15.62 3.31 4.02
N HIS A 184 -16.09 4.51 4.30
CA HIS A 184 -17.17 5.13 3.54
C HIS A 184 -16.81 5.29 2.06
N LEU A 185 -15.58 5.71 1.75
CA LEU A 185 -15.10 5.83 0.38
C LEU A 185 -15.18 4.50 -0.37
N HIS A 186 -14.71 3.41 0.24
CA HIS A 186 -14.79 2.07 -0.37
C HIS A 186 -16.25 1.62 -0.54
N ALA A 187 -17.10 1.86 0.46
CA ALA A 187 -18.51 1.49 0.42
C ALA A 187 -19.24 2.13 -0.77
N ILE A 188 -18.94 3.39 -1.08
CA ILE A 188 -19.58 4.11 -2.21
C ILE A 188 -18.89 3.87 -3.55
N ALA A 189 -17.55 3.72 -3.54
CA ALA A 189 -16.78 3.50 -4.76
C ALA A 189 -17.02 2.10 -5.37
N TYR A 190 -17.37 1.12 -4.54
CA TYR A 190 -17.51 -0.29 -4.97
C TYR A 190 -18.87 -0.88 -4.61
N GLN A 191 -19.93 -0.09 -4.69
CA GLN A 191 -21.28 -0.50 -4.32
C GLN A 191 -21.69 -1.84 -4.95
N GLY A 192 -22.23 -2.74 -4.11
CA GLY A 192 -22.70 -4.05 -4.54
C GLY A 192 -21.59 -5.07 -4.82
N THR A 193 -20.34 -4.75 -4.50
CA THR A 193 -19.21 -5.68 -4.61
C THR A 193 -18.57 -5.94 -3.24
N PRO A 194 -17.88 -7.07 -3.04
CA PRO A 194 -17.24 -7.38 -1.76
C PRO A 194 -16.19 -6.37 -1.31
N LEU A 195 -15.58 -5.62 -2.24
CA LEU A 195 -14.57 -4.61 -1.93
C LEU A 195 -15.16 -3.39 -1.18
N ALA A 196 -16.49 -3.21 -1.25
CA ALA A 196 -17.22 -2.21 -0.48
C ALA A 196 -17.30 -2.54 1.02
N ASN A 197 -17.14 -3.81 1.39
CA ASN A 197 -17.24 -4.25 2.76
C ASN A 197 -16.08 -3.75 3.61
N THR A 198 -16.36 -3.43 4.87
CA THR A 198 -15.32 -3.14 5.86
C THR A 198 -14.55 -4.41 6.21
N ILE A 199 -13.30 -4.27 6.67
CA ILE A 199 -12.46 -5.41 7.08
C ILE A 199 -13.02 -6.03 8.37
N LEU A 200 -13.47 -5.21 9.31
CA LEU A 200 -14.01 -5.68 10.59
C LEU A 200 -15.40 -6.31 10.46
N GLY A 201 -16.13 -5.98 9.40
CA GLY A 201 -17.49 -6.42 9.21
C GLY A 201 -18.52 -5.69 10.10
N PRO A 202 -19.82 -5.92 9.88
CA PRO A 202 -20.87 -5.31 10.69
C PRO A 202 -21.01 -6.01 12.05
N THR A 203 -21.36 -5.25 13.08
CA THR A 203 -21.60 -5.75 14.46
C THR A 203 -22.50 -6.99 14.52
N ALA A 204 -23.53 -7.04 13.65
CA ALA A 204 -24.45 -8.19 13.60
C ALA A 204 -23.74 -9.48 13.22
N ASN A 205 -22.85 -9.44 12.23
CA ASN A 205 -22.06 -10.59 11.82
C ASN A 205 -21.06 -11.00 12.91
N ILE A 206 -20.34 -10.04 13.49
CA ILE A 206 -19.37 -10.32 14.55
C ILE A 206 -20.04 -11.04 15.74
N ARG A 207 -21.28 -10.69 16.06
CA ARG A 207 -22.04 -11.39 17.09
C ARG A 207 -22.49 -12.80 16.69
N ALA A 208 -22.60 -13.10 15.40
CA ALA A 208 -23.10 -14.36 14.87
C ALA A 208 -21.99 -15.36 14.49
N ILE A 209 -20.80 -14.89 14.12
CA ILE A 209 -19.66 -15.73 13.69
C ILE A 209 -19.36 -16.81 14.76
N ASN A 210 -19.18 -18.04 14.29
CA ASN A 210 -18.90 -19.21 15.11
C ASN A 210 -17.73 -20.03 14.55
N ALA A 211 -17.31 -21.07 15.25
CA ALA A 211 -16.18 -21.91 14.88
C ALA A 211 -16.31 -22.57 13.49
N ASN A 212 -17.54 -22.86 13.04
CA ASN A 212 -17.76 -23.46 11.72
C ASN A 212 -17.53 -22.44 10.61
N ASP A 213 -17.94 -21.18 10.80
CA ASP A 213 -17.70 -20.10 9.83
C ASP A 213 -16.21 -19.86 9.65
N LEU A 214 -15.43 -19.84 10.75
CA LEU A 214 -13.98 -19.69 10.74
C LEU A 214 -13.30 -20.88 10.04
N ARG A 215 -13.72 -22.13 10.32
CA ARG A 215 -13.18 -23.32 9.64
C ARG A 215 -13.52 -23.32 8.15
N CYS A 216 -14.75 -22.99 7.79
CA CYS A 216 -15.17 -22.88 6.40
C CYS A 216 -14.31 -21.83 5.64
N TYR A 217 -14.01 -20.70 6.27
CA TYR A 217 -13.12 -19.68 5.68
C TYR A 217 -11.70 -20.20 5.49
N LEU A 218 -11.11 -20.87 6.48
CA LEU A 218 -9.79 -21.51 6.37
C LEU A 218 -9.75 -22.54 5.25
N ASP A 219 -10.75 -23.44 5.21
CA ASP A 219 -10.83 -24.54 4.25
C ASP A 219 -11.02 -24.05 2.81
N ASN A 220 -11.60 -22.87 2.60
CA ASN A 220 -11.80 -22.30 1.28
C ASN A 220 -10.68 -21.35 0.82
N HIS A 221 -9.99 -20.71 1.75
CA HIS A 221 -9.07 -19.62 1.37
C HIS A 221 -7.60 -19.88 1.70
N TYR A 222 -7.27 -20.70 2.71
CA TYR A 222 -5.88 -20.99 3.07
C TYR A 222 -5.34 -22.16 2.22
N LYS A 223 -5.12 -21.92 0.94
CA LYS A 223 -4.67 -22.92 -0.05
C LYS A 223 -3.22 -22.70 -0.43
N ALA A 224 -2.49 -23.80 -0.65
CA ALA A 224 -1.07 -23.78 -0.96
C ALA A 224 -0.72 -22.85 -2.13
N SER A 225 -1.49 -22.88 -3.22
CA SER A 225 -1.27 -22.02 -4.40
C SER A 225 -1.53 -20.53 -4.14
N ARG A 226 -2.24 -20.20 -3.06
CA ARG A 226 -2.56 -18.83 -2.64
C ARG A 226 -1.60 -18.29 -1.57
N ILE A 227 -0.56 -19.06 -1.23
CA ILE A 227 0.37 -18.74 -0.15
C ILE A 227 1.75 -18.44 -0.71
N VAL A 228 2.36 -17.40 -0.15
CA VAL A 228 3.77 -17.06 -0.30
C VAL A 228 4.40 -17.05 1.08
N VAL A 229 5.52 -17.75 1.23
CA VAL A 229 6.40 -17.62 2.39
C VAL A 229 7.55 -16.71 2.00
N ALA A 230 7.73 -15.61 2.70
CA ALA A 230 8.83 -14.69 2.45
C ALA A 230 9.79 -14.66 3.64
N GLY A 231 11.06 -14.46 3.35
CA GLY A 231 12.10 -14.28 4.35
C GLY A 231 13.11 -13.22 3.91
N ALA A 232 13.52 -12.36 4.84
CA ALA A 232 14.50 -11.32 4.58
C ALA A 232 15.44 -11.12 5.77
N GLY A 233 16.68 -10.75 5.49
CA GLY A 233 17.72 -10.54 6.51
C GLY A 233 18.73 -11.67 6.54
N GLY A 234 18.92 -12.34 7.67
CA GLY A 234 19.78 -13.52 7.80
C GLY A 234 19.00 -14.82 7.58
N VAL A 235 18.59 -15.09 6.33
CA VAL A 235 17.73 -16.24 5.98
C VAL A 235 18.31 -17.00 4.81
N ASN A 236 18.82 -18.20 5.06
CA ASN A 236 19.28 -19.09 4.00
C ASN A 236 18.09 -19.65 3.22
N HIS A 237 18.12 -19.53 1.88
CA HIS A 237 17.02 -19.94 1.02
C HIS A 237 16.73 -21.45 1.10
N ASP A 238 17.76 -22.29 0.94
CA ASP A 238 17.59 -23.75 0.89
C ASP A 238 17.13 -24.32 2.23
N GLU A 239 17.55 -23.68 3.35
CA GLU A 239 17.10 -24.04 4.67
C GLU A 239 15.62 -23.67 4.85
N LEU A 240 15.22 -22.45 4.46
CA LEU A 240 13.81 -22.02 4.54
C LEU A 240 12.90 -22.92 3.68
N VAL A 241 13.33 -23.31 2.48
CA VAL A 241 12.58 -24.25 1.63
C VAL A 241 12.34 -25.56 2.35
N LYS A 242 13.38 -26.17 2.95
CA LYS A 242 13.25 -27.42 3.72
C LYS A 242 12.34 -27.28 4.92
N LEU A 243 12.43 -26.18 5.66
CA LEU A 243 11.56 -25.90 6.80
C LEU A 243 10.09 -25.75 6.36
N CYS A 244 9.84 -25.10 5.24
CA CYS A 244 8.49 -25.01 4.68
C CYS A 244 7.94 -26.38 4.27
N GLU A 245 8.75 -27.24 3.64
CA GLU A 245 8.36 -28.61 3.32
C GLU A 245 8.05 -29.46 4.57
N GLN A 246 8.76 -29.24 5.67
CA GLN A 246 8.57 -29.96 6.93
C GLN A 246 7.35 -29.46 7.72
N HIS A 247 7.11 -28.16 7.75
CA HIS A 247 6.14 -27.54 8.67
C HIS A 247 4.83 -27.12 8.01
N LEU A 248 4.76 -27.00 6.66
CA LEU A 248 3.55 -26.60 5.93
C LEU A 248 2.90 -27.76 5.17
N THR A 249 2.86 -28.93 5.78
CA THR A 249 2.44 -30.20 5.14
C THR A 249 0.94 -30.35 4.94
N LYS A 250 0.10 -29.68 5.73
CA LYS A 250 -1.37 -29.82 5.65
C LYS A 250 -1.99 -28.90 4.61
N LEU A 251 -1.25 -27.86 4.17
CA LEU A 251 -1.72 -26.96 3.14
C LEU A 251 -1.73 -27.66 1.78
N ASN A 252 -2.88 -27.71 1.17
CA ASN A 252 -3.11 -28.34 -0.13
C ASN A 252 -4.01 -27.46 -1.01
N ASN A 253 -4.27 -27.88 -2.23
CA ASN A 253 -5.12 -27.17 -3.19
C ASN A 253 -6.47 -27.83 -3.39
N ASN A 254 -6.88 -28.75 -2.51
CA ASN A 254 -8.19 -29.39 -2.56
C ASN A 254 -9.24 -28.46 -1.97
N TYR A 255 -10.27 -28.17 -2.71
CA TYR A 255 -11.40 -27.37 -2.26
C TYR A 255 -12.52 -28.32 -1.86
N PRO A 256 -13.20 -28.09 -0.69
CA PRO A 256 -14.34 -28.91 -0.31
C PRO A 256 -15.54 -28.72 -1.23
N ASP A 257 -15.68 -27.51 -1.78
CA ASP A 257 -16.72 -27.07 -2.69
C ASP A 257 -16.14 -26.50 -3.97
N GLU A 258 -16.89 -25.64 -4.67
CA GLU A 258 -16.39 -24.91 -5.85
C GLU A 258 -15.26 -23.94 -5.49
N ILE A 259 -14.29 -23.80 -6.40
CA ILE A 259 -13.19 -22.86 -6.23
C ILE A 259 -13.77 -21.43 -6.13
N PRO A 260 -13.50 -20.68 -5.07
CA PRO A 260 -14.00 -19.31 -4.95
C PRO A 260 -13.46 -18.43 -6.08
N ILE A 261 -14.34 -17.99 -6.96
CA ILE A 261 -14.00 -17.07 -8.06
C ILE A 261 -14.22 -15.65 -7.57
N LEU A 262 -13.18 -14.84 -7.66
CA LEU A 262 -13.26 -13.43 -7.36
C LEU A 262 -14.03 -12.70 -8.47
N SER A 263 -15.19 -12.15 -8.15
CA SER A 263 -15.93 -11.33 -9.10
C SER A 263 -15.21 -10.01 -9.34
N PRO A 264 -15.14 -9.52 -10.60
CA PRO A 264 -14.58 -8.21 -10.90
C PRO A 264 -15.32 -7.11 -10.13
N CYS A 265 -14.57 -6.17 -9.57
CA CYS A 265 -15.15 -5.02 -8.90
C CYS A 265 -15.53 -3.95 -9.93
N ARG A 266 -16.67 -3.33 -9.72
CA ARG A 266 -17.13 -2.20 -10.51
C ARG A 266 -17.04 -0.93 -9.70
N PHE A 267 -16.31 0.06 -10.21
CA PHE A 267 -16.26 1.38 -9.61
C PHE A 267 -17.58 2.15 -9.87
N THR A 268 -18.05 2.84 -8.85
CA THR A 268 -19.23 3.70 -8.90
C THR A 268 -18.86 5.09 -8.39
N GLY A 269 -18.99 6.11 -9.25
CA GLY A 269 -18.88 7.50 -8.81
C GLY A 269 -20.13 7.90 -8.05
N SER A 270 -19.99 8.17 -6.77
CA SER A 270 -21.10 8.62 -5.91
C SER A 270 -20.57 9.35 -4.67
N GLU A 271 -21.46 9.82 -3.80
CA GLU A 271 -21.04 10.51 -2.58
C GLU A 271 -21.76 9.98 -1.33
N ILE A 272 -21.07 10.10 -0.20
CA ILE A 272 -21.64 9.98 1.15
C ILE A 272 -21.21 11.17 1.98
N ARG A 273 -22.15 11.78 2.67
CA ARG A 273 -21.94 12.90 3.60
C ARG A 273 -22.51 12.53 4.95
N VAL A 274 -21.65 12.40 5.92
CA VAL A 274 -22.01 12.20 7.32
C VAL A 274 -21.79 13.53 8.03
N ARG A 275 -22.87 14.32 8.15
CA ARG A 275 -22.80 15.61 8.81
C ARG A 275 -22.78 15.45 10.32
N ASP A 276 -21.75 15.97 10.93
CA ASP A 276 -21.61 16.10 12.38
C ASP A 276 -21.00 17.46 12.72
N ASP A 277 -21.86 18.39 13.09
CA ASP A 277 -21.44 19.76 13.41
C ASP A 277 -20.82 19.87 14.82
N SER A 278 -20.75 18.78 15.59
CA SER A 278 -20.03 18.74 16.87
C SER A 278 -18.52 18.57 16.68
N LEU A 279 -18.07 18.10 15.51
CA LEU A 279 -16.67 17.96 15.18
C LEU A 279 -16.08 19.32 14.77
N PRO A 280 -14.82 19.60 15.17
CA PRO A 280 -14.19 20.88 14.85
C PRO A 280 -13.76 21.00 13.38
N LEU A 281 -13.47 19.89 12.72
CA LEU A 281 -12.90 19.82 11.38
C LEU A 281 -13.66 18.82 10.50
N ALA A 282 -13.70 19.09 9.21
CA ALA A 282 -14.23 18.17 8.22
C ALA A 282 -13.12 17.28 7.64
N HIS A 283 -13.41 16.00 7.53
CA HIS A 283 -12.55 14.98 6.98
C HIS A 283 -13.14 14.49 5.66
N ILE A 284 -12.43 14.68 4.56
CA ILE A 284 -12.97 14.46 3.21
C ILE A 284 -11.97 13.70 2.36
N ALA A 285 -12.46 12.70 1.64
CA ALA A 285 -11.71 11.99 0.59
C ALA A 285 -12.42 12.12 -0.75
N ILE A 286 -11.66 12.45 -1.79
CA ILE A 286 -12.13 12.51 -3.18
C ILE A 286 -11.23 11.58 -3.99
N ALA A 287 -11.84 10.60 -4.65
CA ALA A 287 -11.12 9.61 -5.43
C ALA A 287 -11.78 9.33 -6.77
N VAL A 288 -10.97 8.87 -7.70
CA VAL A 288 -11.41 8.27 -8.95
C VAL A 288 -10.98 6.81 -8.99
N GLU A 289 -11.51 6.06 -9.95
CA GLU A 289 -11.00 4.71 -10.19
C GLU A 289 -9.53 4.76 -10.61
N GLY A 290 -8.69 4.05 -9.86
CA GLY A 290 -7.29 3.85 -10.18
C GLY A 290 -7.06 2.53 -10.91
N THR A 291 -5.82 2.06 -10.87
CA THR A 291 -5.36 0.84 -11.55
C THR A 291 -5.24 -0.34 -10.60
N GLY A 292 -5.36 -1.55 -11.13
CA GLY A 292 -4.94 -2.77 -10.46
C GLY A 292 -3.41 -2.90 -10.42
N TRP A 293 -2.91 -3.84 -9.59
CA TRP A 293 -1.46 -4.03 -9.39
C TRP A 293 -0.68 -4.28 -10.69
N THR A 294 -1.23 -5.04 -11.63
CA THR A 294 -0.55 -5.48 -12.86
C THR A 294 -0.72 -4.51 -14.03
N ASP A 295 -1.48 -3.44 -13.88
CA ASP A 295 -1.71 -2.46 -14.94
C ASP A 295 -0.42 -1.66 -15.23
N PRO A 296 -0.05 -1.48 -16.50
CA PRO A 296 1.15 -0.72 -16.89
C PRO A 296 1.11 0.75 -16.45
N ASP A 297 -0.08 1.34 -16.28
CA ASP A 297 -0.27 2.74 -15.91
C ASP A 297 -0.04 2.98 -14.39
N THR A 298 0.05 1.92 -13.58
CA THR A 298 0.16 2.00 -12.11
C THR A 298 1.34 2.86 -11.65
N LEU A 299 2.53 2.66 -12.22
CA LEU A 299 3.72 3.45 -11.86
C LEU A 299 3.56 4.92 -12.24
N THR A 300 2.89 5.20 -13.36
CA THR A 300 2.63 6.58 -13.79
C THR A 300 1.65 7.27 -12.85
N LEU A 301 0.61 6.56 -12.37
CA LEU A 301 -0.29 7.08 -11.32
C LEU A 301 0.40 7.26 -9.97
N MET A 302 1.39 6.44 -9.63
CA MET A 302 2.24 6.66 -8.44
C MET A 302 3.05 7.96 -8.57
N VAL A 303 3.62 8.24 -9.75
CA VAL A 303 4.30 9.52 -10.02
C VAL A 303 3.30 10.68 -9.94
N ALA A 304 2.10 10.55 -10.49
CA ALA A 304 1.03 11.54 -10.41
C ALA A 304 0.60 11.81 -8.95
N SER A 305 0.48 10.77 -8.12
CA SER A 305 0.23 10.92 -6.68
C SER A 305 1.37 11.67 -5.97
N THR A 306 2.62 11.37 -6.33
CA THR A 306 3.79 12.07 -5.78
C THR A 306 3.84 13.55 -6.21
N LEU A 307 3.31 13.89 -7.39
CA LEU A 307 3.18 15.28 -7.86
C LEU A 307 2.18 16.09 -7.01
N LEU A 308 1.06 15.48 -6.59
CA LEU A 308 0.15 16.09 -5.62
C LEU A 308 0.81 16.16 -4.24
N GLY A 309 1.44 15.06 -3.83
CA GLY A 309 2.17 14.95 -2.59
C GLY A 309 1.28 14.95 -1.35
N ALA A 310 1.86 15.42 -0.25
CA ALA A 310 1.21 15.61 1.04
C ALA A 310 1.71 16.91 1.68
N TRP A 311 0.90 17.49 2.51
CA TRP A 311 1.25 18.68 3.28
C TRP A 311 0.50 18.70 4.61
N ASP A 312 1.15 19.24 5.61
CA ASP A 312 0.60 19.44 6.95
C ASP A 312 0.92 20.86 7.42
N ARG A 313 -0.01 21.49 8.13
CA ARG A 313 0.10 22.89 8.62
C ARG A 313 1.28 23.10 9.57
N SER A 314 1.81 22.04 10.18
CA SER A 314 3.03 22.11 10.99
C SER A 314 4.30 22.41 10.17
N GLN A 315 4.25 22.22 8.84
CA GLN A 315 5.38 22.50 7.95
C GLN A 315 5.51 24.01 7.73
N ALA A 316 6.62 24.60 8.22
CA ALA A 316 6.86 26.03 8.18
C ALA A 316 7.07 26.62 6.77
N SER A 317 7.28 25.80 5.75
CA SER A 317 7.72 26.23 4.39
C SER A 317 6.59 26.20 3.35
N ALA A 318 5.33 26.27 3.74
CA ALA A 318 4.18 26.14 2.85
C ALA A 318 4.30 26.98 1.56
N LYS A 319 4.63 28.27 1.67
CA LYS A 319 4.78 29.19 0.52
C LYS A 319 5.92 28.84 -0.43
N GLN A 320 6.92 28.12 0.04
CA GLN A 320 8.09 27.69 -0.74
C GLN A 320 8.06 26.22 -1.12
N ASN A 321 6.95 25.51 -0.82
CA ASN A 321 6.82 24.12 -1.16
C ASN A 321 6.87 23.91 -2.69
N ALA A 322 7.41 22.77 -3.06
CA ALA A 322 7.59 22.45 -4.47
C ALA A 322 6.26 22.07 -5.17
N THR A 323 5.25 21.60 -4.43
CA THR A 323 3.95 21.24 -5.00
C THR A 323 3.02 22.45 -5.03
N THR A 324 2.27 22.62 -6.12
CA THR A 324 1.36 23.76 -6.31
C THR A 324 0.24 23.74 -5.27
N LEU A 325 -0.31 22.56 -5.01
CA LEU A 325 -1.39 22.40 -4.03
C LEU A 325 -0.92 22.75 -2.60
N ALA A 326 0.30 22.37 -2.20
CA ALA A 326 0.82 22.74 -0.88
C ALA A 326 1.04 24.25 -0.74
N ARG A 327 1.49 24.92 -1.81
CA ARG A 327 1.59 26.39 -1.80
C ARG A 327 0.22 27.04 -1.65
N ALA A 328 -0.77 26.63 -2.44
CA ALA A 328 -2.13 27.14 -2.36
C ALA A 328 -2.74 26.89 -0.97
N SER A 329 -2.55 25.67 -0.42
CA SER A 329 -3.03 25.31 0.92
C SER A 329 -2.40 26.17 2.02
N GLY A 330 -1.08 26.44 1.92
CA GLY A 330 -0.40 27.25 2.92
C GLY A 330 -0.65 28.75 2.80
N GLU A 331 -0.81 29.29 1.59
CA GLU A 331 -1.12 30.72 1.36
C GLU A 331 -2.57 31.05 1.67
N GLY A 332 -3.50 30.15 1.31
CA GLY A 332 -4.94 30.33 1.52
C GLY A 332 -5.45 29.80 2.86
N GLU A 333 -4.59 29.14 3.66
CA GLU A 333 -5.00 28.41 4.87
C GLU A 333 -6.19 27.48 4.60
N LEU A 334 -6.12 26.73 3.48
CA LEU A 334 -7.25 25.96 2.94
C LEU A 334 -7.55 24.69 3.72
N CYS A 335 -6.54 24.09 4.33
CA CYS A 335 -6.67 22.85 5.10
C CYS A 335 -5.66 22.77 6.24
N HIS A 336 -5.89 21.86 7.17
CA HIS A 336 -4.92 21.49 8.20
C HIS A 336 -3.86 20.53 7.65
N SER A 337 -4.32 19.54 6.89
CA SER A 337 -3.46 18.60 6.21
C SER A 337 -4.14 18.04 4.97
N TYR A 338 -3.33 17.58 4.00
CA TYR A 338 -3.81 16.73 2.93
C TYR A 338 -2.77 15.67 2.57
N GLN A 339 -3.25 14.57 2.04
CA GLN A 339 -2.41 13.47 1.55
C GLN A 339 -3.03 12.88 0.28
N SER A 340 -2.22 12.78 -0.78
CA SER A 340 -2.58 11.99 -1.94
C SER A 340 -2.43 10.50 -1.64
N PHE A 341 -3.29 9.67 -2.22
CA PHE A 341 -3.21 8.23 -2.09
C PHE A 341 -3.41 7.52 -3.43
N ASN A 342 -2.79 6.35 -3.55
CA ASN A 342 -2.96 5.43 -4.66
C ASN A 342 -3.05 4.01 -4.09
N THR A 343 -4.26 3.51 -3.93
CA THR A 343 -4.53 2.18 -3.39
C THR A 343 -4.85 1.24 -4.53
N CYS A 344 -4.00 0.24 -4.76
CA CYS A 344 -4.18 -0.75 -5.82
C CYS A 344 -4.77 -2.05 -5.26
N TYR A 345 -5.66 -2.65 -6.05
CA TYR A 345 -6.22 -3.98 -5.85
C TYR A 345 -5.87 -4.87 -7.04
N LYS A 346 -6.36 -6.12 -7.09
CA LYS A 346 -6.06 -7.04 -8.19
C LYS A 346 -6.49 -6.53 -9.56
N ASP A 347 -7.69 -5.96 -9.64
CA ASP A 347 -8.39 -5.59 -10.89
C ASP A 347 -8.81 -4.12 -10.96
N THR A 348 -8.67 -3.37 -9.87
CA THR A 348 -9.10 -1.97 -9.76
C THR A 348 -8.22 -1.24 -8.75
N GLY A 349 -8.50 0.02 -8.49
CA GLY A 349 -7.82 0.82 -7.48
C GLY A 349 -8.57 2.09 -7.16
N LEU A 350 -8.11 2.79 -6.14
CA LEU A 350 -8.56 4.15 -5.78
C LEU A 350 -7.37 5.09 -5.83
N TRP A 351 -7.48 6.13 -6.64
CA TRP A 351 -6.51 7.20 -6.74
C TRP A 351 -7.17 8.51 -6.36
N GLY A 352 -6.58 9.26 -5.43
CA GLY A 352 -7.22 10.49 -4.99
C GLY A 352 -6.46 11.23 -3.91
N ILE A 353 -7.21 12.03 -3.17
CA ILE A 353 -6.71 12.87 -2.10
C ILE A 353 -7.65 12.81 -0.90
N TYR A 354 -7.06 12.72 0.28
CA TYR A 354 -7.72 12.90 1.58
C TYR A 354 -7.24 14.22 2.18
N PHE A 355 -8.13 15.00 2.78
CA PHE A 355 -7.79 16.25 3.43
C PHE A 355 -8.67 16.54 4.65
N VAL A 356 -8.11 17.33 5.55
CA VAL A 356 -8.77 17.81 6.76
C VAL A 356 -8.82 19.32 6.72
N SER A 357 -10.00 19.90 6.81
CA SER A 357 -10.21 21.35 6.60
C SER A 357 -11.18 21.95 7.61
N ASP A 358 -11.01 23.25 7.83
CA ASP A 358 -12.02 24.06 8.52
C ASP A 358 -13.33 24.10 7.70
N PRO A 359 -14.51 24.17 8.37
CA PRO A 359 -15.80 24.14 7.68
C PRO A 359 -15.94 25.19 6.58
N LEU A 360 -15.40 26.39 6.78
CA LEU A 360 -15.53 27.53 5.85
C LEU A 360 -14.51 27.51 4.70
N LYS A 361 -13.58 26.54 4.68
CA LYS A 361 -12.53 26.43 3.67
C LYS A 361 -12.68 25.23 2.72
N ILE A 362 -13.71 24.42 2.92
CA ILE A 362 -13.92 23.18 2.17
C ILE A 362 -14.08 23.46 0.68
N GLU A 363 -14.91 24.43 0.30
CA GLU A 363 -15.17 24.78 -1.10
C GLU A 363 -13.89 25.23 -1.81
N ASP A 364 -13.12 26.11 -1.18
CA ASP A 364 -11.85 26.59 -1.72
C ASP A 364 -10.82 25.47 -1.88
N MET A 365 -10.76 24.54 -0.91
CA MET A 365 -9.84 23.38 -0.99
C MET A 365 -10.25 22.45 -2.10
N VAL A 366 -11.55 22.11 -2.25
CA VAL A 366 -12.07 21.27 -3.34
C VAL A 366 -11.77 21.89 -4.70
N PHE A 367 -11.97 23.20 -4.84
CA PHE A 367 -11.64 23.92 -6.07
C PHE A 367 -10.15 23.76 -6.43
N ASN A 368 -9.25 23.97 -5.48
CA ASN A 368 -7.80 23.82 -5.73
C ASN A 368 -7.40 22.38 -6.05
N ILE A 369 -8.01 21.39 -5.41
CA ILE A 369 -7.80 19.96 -5.74
C ILE A 369 -8.19 19.68 -7.20
N GLN A 370 -9.36 20.14 -7.62
CA GLN A 370 -9.86 19.93 -8.98
C GLN A 370 -8.99 20.64 -10.02
N GLN A 371 -8.50 21.86 -9.72
CA GLN A 371 -7.53 22.55 -10.56
C GLN A 371 -6.25 21.71 -10.74
N GLU A 372 -5.73 21.11 -9.67
CA GLU A 372 -4.55 20.26 -9.76
C GLU A 372 -4.82 18.98 -10.55
N PHE A 373 -5.98 18.33 -10.39
CA PHE A 373 -6.35 17.17 -11.18
C PHE A 373 -6.37 17.50 -12.68
N MET A 374 -6.96 18.64 -13.04
CA MET A 374 -7.00 19.09 -14.44
C MET A 374 -5.60 19.49 -14.95
N ARG A 375 -4.79 20.12 -14.08
CA ARG A 375 -3.41 20.49 -14.42
C ARG A 375 -2.54 19.26 -14.70
N LEU A 376 -2.67 18.19 -13.91
CA LEU A 376 -1.97 16.92 -14.15
C LEU A 376 -2.33 16.32 -15.52
N ALA A 377 -3.58 16.44 -15.96
CA ALA A 377 -4.05 15.93 -17.23
C ALA A 377 -3.66 16.79 -18.44
N THR A 378 -3.27 18.07 -18.23
CA THR A 378 -3.12 19.03 -19.36
C THR A 378 -1.76 19.70 -19.44
N SER A 379 -1.17 20.12 -18.32
CA SER A 379 -0.08 21.11 -18.33
C SER A 379 1.08 20.80 -17.39
N VAL A 380 1.16 19.59 -16.80
CA VAL A 380 2.31 19.19 -15.99
C VAL A 380 3.62 19.30 -16.78
N THR A 381 4.65 19.84 -16.17
CA THR A 381 5.95 20.09 -16.81
C THR A 381 6.93 18.95 -16.58
N GLU A 382 7.93 18.81 -17.48
CA GLU A 382 8.99 17.81 -17.35
C GLU A 382 9.80 17.98 -16.05
N GLY A 383 10.08 19.22 -15.65
CA GLY A 383 10.82 19.50 -14.41
C GLY A 383 10.10 19.07 -13.14
N GLU A 384 8.76 19.18 -13.11
CA GLU A 384 7.94 18.68 -12.00
C GLU A 384 7.95 17.15 -11.95
N VAL A 385 7.83 16.51 -13.12
CA VAL A 385 7.84 15.04 -13.22
C VAL A 385 9.20 14.48 -12.81
N GLU A 386 10.31 15.07 -13.26
CA GLU A 386 11.67 14.67 -12.84
C GLU A 386 11.85 14.75 -11.31
N ARG A 387 11.34 15.82 -10.69
CA ARG A 387 11.36 15.95 -9.23
C ARG A 387 10.51 14.86 -8.55
N ALA A 388 9.30 14.59 -9.05
CA ALA A 388 8.41 13.56 -8.49
C ALA A 388 9.00 12.15 -8.63
N LYS A 389 9.64 11.85 -9.78
CA LYS A 389 10.35 10.59 -10.00
C LYS A 389 11.51 10.41 -9.01
N ALA A 390 12.30 11.45 -8.80
CA ALA A 390 13.40 11.42 -7.83
C ALA A 390 12.88 11.19 -6.40
N LEU A 391 11.79 11.89 -6.01
CA LEU A 391 11.16 11.73 -4.70
C LEU A 391 10.54 10.33 -4.53
N LEU A 392 9.81 9.83 -5.53
CA LEU A 392 9.22 8.49 -5.49
C LEU A 392 10.30 7.41 -5.37
N THR A 393 11.36 7.52 -6.15
CA THR A 393 12.50 6.59 -6.08
C THR A 393 13.16 6.61 -4.71
N ALA A 394 13.43 7.80 -4.17
CA ALA A 394 14.02 7.95 -2.84
C ALA A 394 13.13 7.34 -1.76
N ASN A 395 11.84 7.65 -1.75
CA ASN A 395 10.90 7.10 -0.77
C ASN A 395 10.80 5.58 -0.86
N THR A 396 10.74 5.03 -2.08
CA THR A 396 10.68 3.57 -2.28
C THR A 396 11.94 2.88 -1.76
N LEU A 397 13.12 3.44 -2.01
CA LEU A 397 14.37 2.86 -1.51
C LEU A 397 14.51 2.99 0.00
N LEU A 398 14.11 4.14 0.58
CA LEU A 398 14.13 4.36 2.03
C LEU A 398 13.15 3.43 2.79
N GLN A 399 12.03 3.07 2.17
CA GLN A 399 11.11 2.10 2.76
C GLN A 399 11.70 0.70 2.87
N LEU A 400 12.70 0.34 2.05
CA LEU A 400 13.33 -0.99 2.05
C LEU A 400 14.55 -1.08 3.00
N ASP A 401 14.60 -0.31 4.08
CA ASP A 401 15.74 -0.22 4.99
C ASP A 401 15.78 -1.35 6.05
N THR A 402 14.66 -2.03 6.31
CA THR A 402 14.57 -3.06 7.33
C THR A 402 14.20 -4.43 6.76
N SER A 403 14.60 -5.51 7.44
CA SER A 403 14.23 -6.88 7.05
C SER A 403 12.71 -7.07 6.99
N THR A 404 11.95 -6.42 7.89
CA THR A 404 10.49 -6.50 7.89
C THR A 404 9.89 -5.84 6.64
N ALA A 405 10.35 -4.65 6.28
CA ALA A 405 9.86 -3.93 5.11
C ALA A 405 10.19 -4.67 3.80
N VAL A 406 11.38 -5.25 3.70
CA VAL A 406 11.76 -6.04 2.53
C VAL A 406 10.98 -7.35 2.46
N CYS A 407 10.80 -8.03 3.58
CA CYS A 407 9.99 -9.25 3.66
C CYS A 407 8.54 -8.99 3.24
N GLU A 408 7.95 -7.88 3.71
CA GLU A 408 6.63 -7.42 3.33
C GLU A 408 6.53 -7.14 1.82
N ASP A 409 7.51 -6.43 1.27
CA ASP A 409 7.53 -6.09 -0.14
C ASP A 409 7.70 -7.34 -1.04
N ILE A 410 8.52 -8.32 -0.63
CA ILE A 410 8.65 -9.62 -1.32
C ILE A 410 7.32 -10.37 -1.32
N GLY A 411 6.72 -10.56 -0.13
CA GLY A 411 5.48 -11.32 0.01
C GLY A 411 4.34 -10.72 -0.78
N ARG A 412 4.12 -9.41 -0.65
CA ARG A 412 3.10 -8.66 -1.38
C ARG A 412 3.31 -8.70 -2.89
N GLN A 413 4.53 -8.44 -3.38
CA GLN A 413 4.80 -8.44 -4.81
C GLN A 413 4.62 -9.82 -5.44
N LEU A 414 5.01 -10.88 -4.75
CA LEU A 414 4.80 -12.25 -5.25
C LEU A 414 3.32 -12.63 -5.30
N LEU A 415 2.49 -12.15 -4.35
CA LEU A 415 1.05 -12.34 -4.44
C LEU A 415 0.43 -11.54 -5.60
N CYS A 416 0.83 -10.26 -5.75
CA CYS A 416 0.20 -9.35 -6.71
C CYS A 416 0.75 -9.52 -8.14
N TYR A 417 2.07 -9.62 -8.30
CA TYR A 417 2.73 -9.66 -9.60
C TYR A 417 3.21 -11.05 -10.03
N GLY A 418 3.20 -12.02 -9.11
CA GLY A 418 3.79 -13.34 -9.34
C GLY A 418 5.33 -13.33 -9.35
N ARG A 419 5.98 -12.18 -9.23
CA ARG A 419 7.44 -12.02 -9.15
C ARG A 419 7.84 -10.83 -8.31
N ARG A 420 9.09 -10.82 -7.85
CA ARG A 420 9.72 -9.64 -7.25
C ARG A 420 10.19 -8.69 -8.36
N LEU A 421 9.87 -7.40 -8.21
CA LEU A 421 10.47 -6.31 -8.98
C LEU A 421 11.68 -5.80 -8.21
N PRO A 422 12.90 -6.05 -8.66
CA PRO A 422 14.07 -5.60 -7.94
C PRO A 422 14.16 -4.06 -8.00
N PRO A 423 14.74 -3.39 -6.98
CA PRO A 423 14.80 -1.93 -6.91
C PRO A 423 15.38 -1.24 -8.15
N HIS A 424 16.36 -1.86 -8.80
CA HIS A 424 16.95 -1.30 -10.03
C HIS A 424 15.99 -1.33 -11.23
N GLU A 425 15.19 -2.38 -11.37
CA GLU A 425 14.16 -2.46 -12.42
C GLU A 425 13.08 -1.43 -12.16
N LEU A 426 12.61 -1.31 -10.91
CA LEU A 426 11.60 -0.34 -10.52
C LEU A 426 12.09 1.09 -10.78
N THR A 427 13.32 1.42 -10.36
CA THR A 427 13.95 2.71 -10.62
C THR A 427 14.06 3.01 -12.12
N HIS A 428 14.45 2.01 -12.93
CA HIS A 428 14.53 2.17 -14.38
C HIS A 428 13.15 2.46 -15.00
N ARG A 429 12.10 1.76 -14.57
CA ARG A 429 10.73 1.98 -15.04
C ARG A 429 10.21 3.37 -14.64
N ILE A 430 10.45 3.80 -13.40
CA ILE A 430 10.08 5.15 -12.94
C ILE A 430 10.81 6.20 -13.79
N ASN A 431 12.11 6.03 -14.03
CA ASN A 431 12.91 6.99 -14.82
C ASN A 431 12.49 7.08 -16.29
N SER A 432 11.86 6.05 -16.85
CA SER A 432 11.37 6.06 -18.22
C SER A 432 10.07 6.87 -18.42
N ILE A 433 9.39 7.25 -17.32
CA ILE A 433 8.13 8.01 -17.38
C ILE A 433 8.43 9.45 -17.77
N THR A 434 7.71 9.97 -18.76
CA THR A 434 7.79 11.36 -19.26
C THR A 434 6.58 12.18 -18.79
N ALA A 435 6.66 13.51 -18.89
CA ALA A 435 5.50 14.36 -18.61
C ALA A 435 4.34 14.08 -19.56
N GLN A 436 4.60 13.65 -20.79
CA GLN A 436 3.54 13.24 -21.71
C GLN A 436 2.84 11.99 -21.21
N ASN A 437 3.56 10.97 -20.73
CA ASN A 437 2.95 9.77 -20.15
C ASN A 437 2.05 10.13 -18.95
N VAL A 438 2.50 11.04 -18.07
CA VAL A 438 1.68 11.49 -16.93
C VAL A 438 0.41 12.18 -17.41
N ARG A 439 0.51 13.10 -18.39
CA ARG A 439 -0.68 13.77 -18.96
C ARG A 439 -1.65 12.78 -19.57
N ASP A 440 -1.16 11.84 -20.37
CA ASP A 440 -2.01 10.85 -21.07
C ASP A 440 -2.73 9.94 -20.06
N VAL A 441 -2.02 9.46 -19.05
CA VAL A 441 -2.59 8.61 -18.00
C VAL A 441 -3.56 9.41 -17.11
N CYS A 442 -3.20 10.61 -16.69
CA CYS A 442 -4.13 11.47 -15.93
C CYS A 442 -5.36 11.87 -16.78
N TYR A 443 -5.20 12.08 -18.08
CA TYR A 443 -6.34 12.30 -18.97
C TYR A 443 -7.26 11.08 -19.02
N LYS A 444 -6.71 9.87 -19.06
CA LYS A 444 -7.46 8.61 -19.08
C LYS A 444 -8.25 8.37 -17.78
N TYR A 445 -7.64 8.64 -16.60
CA TYR A 445 -8.19 8.26 -15.29
C TYR A 445 -8.85 9.40 -14.51
N LEU A 446 -8.50 10.68 -14.79
CA LEU A 446 -9.03 11.82 -14.05
C LEU A 446 -9.98 12.67 -14.90
N TYR A 447 -9.60 12.93 -16.17
CA TYR A 447 -10.32 13.86 -17.01
C TYR A 447 -11.71 13.32 -17.36
N ASP A 448 -12.75 14.09 -17.05
CA ASP A 448 -14.16 13.75 -17.28
C ASP A 448 -14.60 12.43 -16.59
N ARG A 449 -14.00 12.07 -15.46
CA ARG A 449 -14.39 10.90 -14.68
C ARG A 449 -15.31 11.27 -13.51
N CYS A 450 -16.19 10.33 -13.15
CA CYS A 450 -17.06 10.49 -12.00
C CYS A 450 -16.26 10.20 -10.71
N PRO A 451 -16.11 11.14 -9.77
CA PRO A 451 -15.41 10.87 -8.53
C PRO A 451 -16.29 10.12 -7.53
N ALA A 452 -15.67 9.41 -6.60
CA ALA A 452 -16.28 8.97 -5.35
C ALA A 452 -15.86 9.94 -4.25
N ILE A 453 -16.82 10.38 -3.41
CA ILE A 453 -16.60 11.41 -2.39
C ILE A 453 -17.13 10.92 -1.05
N ALA A 454 -16.27 10.80 -0.06
CA ALA A 454 -16.67 10.50 1.32
C ALA A 454 -16.31 11.67 2.22
N ALA A 455 -17.27 12.14 3.01
CA ALA A 455 -17.10 13.29 3.87
C ALA A 455 -17.75 13.06 5.23
N VAL A 456 -17.01 13.39 6.30
CA VAL A 456 -17.47 13.28 7.70
C VAL A 456 -17.13 14.58 8.44
N GLY A 457 -18.07 15.09 9.23
CA GLY A 457 -17.91 16.29 10.04
C GLY A 457 -18.79 17.46 9.59
N PRO A 458 -18.40 18.71 9.85
CA PRO A 458 -19.14 19.91 9.47
C PRO A 458 -19.00 20.21 7.97
N VAL A 459 -19.70 19.45 7.14
CA VAL A 459 -19.53 19.38 5.67
C VAL A 459 -20.54 20.25 4.89
N GLU A 460 -21.15 21.25 5.51
CA GLU A 460 -22.16 22.13 4.88
C GLU A 460 -21.61 22.86 3.65
N GLN A 461 -20.33 23.29 3.68
CA GLN A 461 -19.68 24.01 2.58
C GLN A 461 -19.11 23.09 1.49
N LEU A 462 -19.30 21.76 1.59
CA LEU A 462 -18.90 20.85 0.53
C LEU A 462 -19.85 21.06 -0.67
N PRO A 463 -19.32 21.43 -1.87
CA PRO A 463 -20.15 21.58 -3.06
C PRO A 463 -20.95 20.31 -3.36
N ASP A 464 -22.12 20.45 -3.98
CA ASP A 464 -22.91 19.28 -4.39
C ASP A 464 -22.16 18.42 -5.42
N TYR A 465 -22.54 17.14 -5.49
CA TYR A 465 -21.89 16.17 -6.35
C TYR A 465 -21.84 16.60 -7.82
N ASN A 466 -22.92 17.18 -8.34
CA ASN A 466 -22.98 17.59 -9.74
C ASN A 466 -22.00 18.72 -10.04
N ARG A 467 -21.84 19.66 -9.10
CA ARG A 467 -20.85 20.74 -9.21
C ARG A 467 -19.43 20.20 -9.19
N ILE A 468 -19.12 19.26 -8.28
CA ILE A 468 -17.79 18.60 -8.23
C ILE A 468 -17.58 17.81 -9.52
N ARG A 469 -18.57 17.02 -9.96
CA ARG A 469 -18.49 16.21 -11.19
C ARG A 469 -18.29 17.08 -12.43
N SER A 470 -18.99 18.20 -12.55
CA SER A 470 -18.85 19.10 -13.69
C SER A 470 -17.49 19.79 -13.77
N SER A 471 -16.82 19.96 -12.63
CA SER A 471 -15.47 20.53 -12.58
C SER A 471 -14.34 19.51 -12.82
N MET A 472 -14.69 18.25 -13.11
CA MET A 472 -13.71 17.21 -13.50
C MET A 472 -13.31 17.27 -14.98
N TYR A 473 -13.68 18.33 -15.70
CA TYR A 473 -13.15 18.63 -17.02
C TYR A 473 -13.04 20.13 -17.27
N TRP A 474 -12.11 20.53 -18.14
CA TRP A 474 -12.03 21.90 -18.64
C TRP A 474 -12.58 21.99 -20.05
N LEU A 475 -13.44 22.98 -20.29
CA LEU A 475 -13.78 23.35 -21.64
C LEU A 475 -12.51 23.86 -22.34
N ARG A 476 -12.06 23.14 -23.37
CA ARG A 476 -11.07 23.68 -24.29
C ARG A 476 -11.80 24.73 -25.15
N VAL A 477 -11.59 26.00 -24.81
CA VAL A 477 -12.01 27.13 -25.64
C VAL A 477 -10.99 27.34 -26.75
#